data_3b217548391519d2b1d7a58b26b0629d
#
_entry.id   3b217548391519d2b1d7a58b26b0629d
#
_cell.length_a   1.000
_cell.length_b   1.000
_cell.length_c   1.000
_cell.angle_alpha   90.00
_cell.angle_beta   90.00
_cell.angle_gamma   90.00
#
_symmetry.space_group_name_H-M   'P 1'
#
loop_
_entity.id
_entity.type
_entity.pdbx_description
1 polymer ?
#
loop_
_entity_poly.entity_id
_entity_poly.type
_entity_poly.pdbx_seq_one_letter_code
_entity_poly.pdbx_strand_id
1 'polypeptide(L)'
;NKGGILTFEMVRQCIMGEEVVLSKEDTTQSQSFISIWEQVIHELRTEDEGARFTTAESYECSLKSFRKILGENAIKGFCICAAELQKWKDGMHNGVKDENGAIVGKISDTTAGIYLRCCRAVWNRCVHEGYLKDVPYPFSNKKEKGLVSIPKSAKRKQNFLNVNQMTELYNLFVSKKYPEHWSEEYMQRAHYSLGLFLAQYLCNGFNMADAGRLTYNSYYYQTNGKAFRFNRKKTSRRSADGSEVIVPIIPPLRYILDEIAAPPTRDSFVFPDILKGAETEELRRKYTMQENSNVKDRVIKICHEALNWDKSICPSGTWCRHSFATNLHNAGVDMDYISESMGHSTSDHAITQIYIEYYPLDIQMQNNSKLLNLE
;
A
#
# COMPACT_ATOMS: atom_id res chain seq x y z
N ASN A 1 -31.07 27.08 31.45
CA ASN A 1 -31.13 26.05 30.43
C ASN A 1 -29.80 25.89 29.72
N LYS A 2 -28.83 25.28 30.37
CA LYS A 2 -27.64 24.71 29.70
C LYS A 2 -27.90 23.22 29.59
N GLY A 3 -28.10 22.71 28.37
CA GLY A 3 -28.47 21.32 28.08
C GLY A 3 -27.40 20.32 28.53
N GLY A 4 -27.41 19.93 29.78
CA GLY A 4 -26.69 18.80 30.32
C GLY A 4 -27.65 17.61 30.42
N ILE A 5 -27.16 16.42 30.16
CA ILE A 5 -27.90 15.17 30.37
C ILE A 5 -28.05 14.95 31.87
N LEU A 6 -29.29 14.90 32.36
CA LEU A 6 -29.60 14.55 33.75
C LEU A 6 -29.33 13.07 33.95
N THR A 7 -28.33 12.73 34.78
CA THR A 7 -28.09 11.34 35.18
C THR A 7 -29.02 10.93 36.33
N PHE A 8 -29.28 9.65 36.46
CA PHE A 8 -30.10 9.09 37.57
C PHE A 8 -29.55 9.52 38.94
N GLU A 9 -28.24 9.59 39.07
CA GLU A 9 -27.57 10.01 40.32
C GLU A 9 -27.79 11.50 40.63
N MET A 10 -27.78 12.38 39.64
CA MET A 10 -28.11 13.81 39.82
C MET A 10 -29.57 14.01 40.23
N VAL A 11 -30.48 13.21 39.67
CA VAL A 11 -31.90 13.24 40.10
C VAL A 11 -32.06 12.77 41.54
N ARG A 12 -31.35 11.72 41.95
CA ARG A 12 -31.38 11.18 43.29
C ARG A 12 -30.81 12.21 44.30
N GLN A 13 -29.69 12.86 44.00
CA GLN A 13 -29.09 13.89 44.86
C GLN A 13 -30.04 15.08 45.05
N CYS A 14 -30.69 15.56 43.98
CA CYS A 14 -31.73 16.58 44.09
C CYS A 14 -32.90 16.18 44.97
N ILE A 15 -33.37 14.93 44.90
CA ILE A 15 -34.49 14.42 45.72
C ILE A 15 -34.08 14.30 47.18
N MET A 16 -32.83 13.97 47.48
CA MET A 16 -32.31 13.84 48.85
C MET A 16 -31.87 15.18 49.47
N GLY A 17 -31.98 16.30 48.73
CA GLY A 17 -31.59 17.63 49.22
C GLY A 17 -30.08 17.83 49.33
N GLU A 18 -29.30 16.98 48.65
CA GLU A 18 -27.84 17.08 48.61
C GLU A 18 -27.44 18.09 47.51
N GLU A 19 -26.36 18.83 47.79
CA GLU A 19 -25.81 19.79 46.80
C GLU A 19 -25.23 18.99 45.63
N VAL A 20 -25.75 19.15 44.42
CA VAL A 20 -25.25 18.50 43.21
C VAL A 20 -23.91 19.08 42.85
N VAL A 21 -22.84 18.47 43.31
CA VAL A 21 -21.47 18.79 42.88
C VAL A 21 -21.28 18.29 41.46
N LEU A 22 -21.35 19.21 40.51
CA LEU A 22 -20.93 18.91 39.13
C LEU A 22 -19.44 18.62 39.13
N SER A 23 -19.05 17.35 39.18
CA SER A 23 -17.64 16.98 39.04
C SER A 23 -17.15 17.51 37.67
N LYS A 24 -16.06 18.23 37.69
CA LYS A 24 -15.42 18.76 36.45
C LYS A 24 -14.83 17.68 35.55
N GLU A 25 -15.12 16.41 35.81
CA GLU A 25 -14.55 15.26 35.09
C GLU A 25 -15.49 14.63 34.07
N ASP A 26 -16.75 15.08 33.96
CA ASP A 26 -17.62 14.68 32.86
C ASP A 26 -17.53 15.67 31.66
N THR A 27 -16.32 15.94 31.17
CA THR A 27 -16.13 16.24 29.75
C THR A 27 -16.22 14.92 28.99
N THR A 28 -17.39 14.31 28.97
CA THR A 28 -17.82 13.47 27.85
C THR A 28 -17.71 14.34 26.63
N GLN A 29 -16.60 14.22 25.89
CA GLN A 29 -16.55 14.74 24.52
C GLN A 29 -17.81 14.22 23.87
N SER A 30 -18.74 15.12 23.54
CA SER A 30 -20.01 14.71 22.93
C SER A 30 -19.67 13.93 21.68
N GLN A 31 -19.94 12.63 21.69
CA GLN A 31 -19.61 11.74 20.57
C GLN A 31 -20.23 12.32 19.30
N SER A 32 -19.46 12.30 18.25
CA SER A 32 -19.85 12.83 16.95
C SER A 32 -19.31 11.91 15.85
N PHE A 33 -19.86 12.03 14.64
CA PHE A 33 -19.33 11.29 13.49
C PHE A 33 -17.83 11.50 13.31
N ILE A 34 -17.36 12.72 13.53
CA ILE A 34 -15.93 13.07 13.41
C ILE A 34 -15.11 12.41 14.53
N SER A 35 -15.59 12.43 15.79
CA SER A 35 -14.87 11.81 16.91
C SER A 35 -14.77 10.28 16.76
N ILE A 36 -15.82 9.62 16.24
CA ILE A 36 -15.75 8.19 15.88
C ILE A 36 -14.75 7.96 14.76
N TRP A 37 -14.66 8.86 13.78
CA TRP A 37 -13.65 8.74 12.71
C TRP A 37 -12.24 8.84 13.26
N GLU A 38 -11.98 9.79 14.15
CA GLU A 38 -10.69 9.94 14.84
C GLU A 38 -10.35 8.72 15.71
N GLN A 39 -11.35 8.17 16.41
CA GLN A 39 -11.20 6.93 17.15
C GLN A 39 -10.80 5.76 16.25
N VAL A 40 -11.45 5.59 15.10
CA VAL A 40 -11.08 4.56 14.10
C VAL A 40 -9.65 4.74 13.62
N ILE A 41 -9.20 5.98 13.39
CA ILE A 41 -7.81 6.26 13.00
C ILE A 41 -6.86 5.83 14.11
N HIS A 42 -7.17 6.17 15.35
CA HIS A 42 -6.35 5.80 16.51
C HIS A 42 -6.25 4.28 16.68
N GLU A 43 -7.37 3.58 16.64
CA GLU A 43 -7.42 2.12 16.72
C GLU A 43 -6.59 1.47 15.61
N LEU A 44 -6.76 1.91 14.35
CA LEU A 44 -5.99 1.41 13.22
C LEU A 44 -4.47 1.68 13.35
N ARG A 45 -4.05 2.72 14.08
CA ARG A 45 -2.64 3.01 14.34
C ARG A 45 -2.05 2.12 15.41
N THR A 46 -2.85 1.74 16.41
CA THR A 46 -2.41 0.99 17.58
C THR A 46 -2.63 -0.53 17.44
N GLU A 47 -3.60 -0.96 16.62
CA GLU A 47 -3.84 -2.38 16.35
C GLU A 47 -2.61 -3.08 15.77
N ASP A 48 -2.38 -4.30 16.23
CA ASP A 48 -1.34 -5.21 15.74
C ASP A 48 0.04 -4.52 15.60
N GLU A 49 0.47 -3.80 16.65
CA GLU A 49 1.76 -3.10 16.68
C GLU A 49 1.99 -2.15 15.50
N GLY A 50 0.92 -1.51 15.00
CA GLY A 50 0.97 -0.55 13.90
C GLY A 50 0.95 -1.17 12.50
N ALA A 51 0.70 -2.45 12.38
CA ALA A 51 0.67 -3.11 11.07
C ALA A 51 -0.47 -2.61 10.15
N ARG A 52 -1.50 -1.89 10.70
CA ARG A 52 -2.56 -1.22 9.93
C ARG A 52 -2.30 0.26 9.68
N PHE A 53 -1.11 0.75 9.95
CA PHE A 53 -0.73 2.16 9.82
C PHE A 53 -1.05 2.75 8.44
N THR A 54 -0.80 2.01 7.35
CA THR A 54 -1.15 2.47 5.98
C THR A 54 -2.66 2.66 5.79
N THR A 55 -3.46 1.82 6.44
CA THR A 55 -4.92 1.96 6.42
C THR A 55 -5.31 3.21 7.21
N ALA A 56 -4.74 3.38 8.41
CA ALA A 56 -4.97 4.57 9.24
C ALA A 56 -4.65 5.88 8.50
N GLU A 57 -3.52 5.95 7.77
CA GLU A 57 -3.20 7.12 6.93
C GLU A 57 -4.25 7.41 5.86
N SER A 58 -4.83 6.37 5.25
CA SER A 58 -5.90 6.57 4.27
C SER A 58 -7.13 7.18 4.91
N TYR A 59 -7.49 6.77 6.14
CA TYR A 59 -8.59 7.35 6.91
C TYR A 59 -8.28 8.79 7.35
N GLU A 60 -7.04 9.05 7.77
CA GLU A 60 -6.59 10.39 8.15
C GLU A 60 -6.60 11.37 6.97
N CYS A 61 -6.06 10.97 5.82
CA CYS A 61 -6.10 11.78 4.60
C CYS A 61 -7.55 12.03 4.15
N SER A 62 -8.42 11.04 4.31
CA SER A 62 -9.84 11.15 4.01
C SER A 62 -10.52 12.17 4.92
N LEU A 63 -10.28 12.12 6.24
CA LEU A 63 -10.81 13.08 7.22
C LEU A 63 -10.26 14.49 6.98
N LYS A 64 -8.97 14.64 6.69
CA LYS A 64 -8.36 15.93 6.33
C LYS A 64 -9.02 16.53 5.08
N SER A 65 -9.28 15.72 4.05
CA SER A 65 -9.99 16.17 2.85
C SER A 65 -11.43 16.58 3.17
N PHE A 66 -12.11 15.81 4.02
CA PHE A 66 -13.48 16.11 4.46
C PHE A 66 -13.55 17.47 5.15
N ARG A 67 -12.70 17.71 6.15
CA ARG A 67 -12.61 18.99 6.88
C ARG A 67 -12.23 20.15 5.95
N LYS A 68 -11.27 19.96 5.07
CA LYS A 68 -10.82 20.99 4.14
C LYS A 68 -11.91 21.47 3.20
N ILE A 69 -12.77 20.58 2.73
CA ILE A 69 -13.79 20.90 1.72
C ILE A 69 -15.10 21.36 2.37
N LEU A 70 -15.53 20.73 3.45
CA LEU A 70 -16.80 21.05 4.10
C LEU A 70 -16.65 22.06 5.26
N GLY A 71 -15.46 22.20 5.82
CA GLY A 71 -15.15 22.98 7.01
C GLY A 71 -15.20 22.15 8.30
N GLU A 72 -14.49 22.60 9.32
CA GLU A 72 -14.34 21.90 10.61
C GLU A 72 -15.68 21.66 11.33
N ASN A 73 -16.60 22.59 11.22
CA ASN A 73 -17.88 22.59 11.91
C ASN A 73 -19.07 22.24 11.01
N ALA A 74 -18.82 21.70 9.81
CA ALA A 74 -19.87 21.38 8.86
C ALA A 74 -20.85 20.33 9.36
N ILE A 75 -20.37 19.41 10.22
CA ILE A 75 -21.15 18.33 10.80
C ILE A 75 -21.18 18.47 12.31
N LYS A 76 -22.38 18.63 12.85
CA LYS A 76 -22.63 18.66 14.30
C LYS A 76 -23.17 17.30 14.73
N GLY A 77 -22.49 16.69 15.72
CA GLY A 77 -22.91 15.38 16.21
C GLY A 77 -22.89 14.32 15.10
N PHE A 78 -24.04 13.71 14.85
CA PHE A 78 -24.23 12.70 13.80
C PHE A 78 -25.13 13.21 12.65
N CYS A 79 -25.29 14.52 12.51
CA CYS A 79 -26.09 15.14 11.44
C CYS A 79 -25.32 15.15 10.11
N ILE A 80 -25.06 13.97 9.56
CA ILE A 80 -24.44 13.79 8.25
C ILE A 80 -25.47 13.16 7.31
N CYS A 81 -25.60 13.66 6.10
CA CYS A 81 -26.52 13.12 5.11
C CYS A 81 -25.89 13.02 3.71
N ALA A 82 -26.62 12.47 2.76
CA ALA A 82 -26.15 12.30 1.39
C ALA A 82 -25.78 13.64 0.71
N ALA A 83 -26.43 14.76 1.09
CA ALA A 83 -26.14 16.06 0.52
C ALA A 83 -24.76 16.59 0.89
N GLU A 84 -24.35 16.48 2.17
CA GLU A 84 -23.00 16.85 2.60
C GLU A 84 -21.96 15.95 1.93
N LEU A 85 -22.19 14.66 1.87
CA LEU A 85 -21.28 13.72 1.22
C LEU A 85 -21.15 13.99 -0.28
N GLN A 86 -22.25 14.38 -0.96
CA GLN A 86 -22.21 14.78 -2.36
C GLN A 86 -21.42 16.06 -2.54
N LYS A 87 -21.65 17.07 -1.68
CA LYS A 87 -20.88 18.32 -1.69
C LYS A 87 -19.38 18.06 -1.50
N TRP A 88 -19.02 17.15 -0.59
CA TRP A 88 -17.61 16.73 -0.42
C TRP A 88 -17.07 16.07 -1.66
N LYS A 89 -17.80 15.13 -2.27
CA LYS A 89 -17.41 14.46 -3.51
C LYS A 89 -17.21 15.46 -4.65
N ASP A 90 -18.12 16.41 -4.82
CA ASP A 90 -18.03 17.44 -5.86
C ASP A 90 -16.83 18.37 -5.62
N GLY A 91 -16.56 18.72 -4.36
CA GLY A 91 -15.35 19.46 -3.97
C GLY A 91 -14.07 18.71 -4.22
N MET A 92 -14.04 17.39 -4.01
CA MET A 92 -12.89 16.54 -4.38
C MET A 92 -12.66 16.50 -5.90
N HIS A 93 -13.73 16.53 -6.70
CA HIS A 93 -13.64 16.48 -8.15
C HIS A 93 -13.24 17.83 -8.76
N ASN A 94 -13.88 18.90 -8.32
CA ASN A 94 -13.71 20.23 -8.88
C ASN A 94 -12.63 21.06 -8.17
N GLY A 95 -12.35 20.75 -6.92
CA GLY A 95 -11.63 21.60 -5.99
C GLY A 95 -12.54 22.66 -5.35
N VAL A 96 -12.02 23.33 -4.34
CA VAL A 96 -12.64 24.49 -3.68
C VAL A 96 -11.69 25.68 -3.75
N LYS A 97 -12.21 26.89 -3.84
CA LYS A 97 -11.38 28.09 -3.77
C LYS A 97 -10.99 28.36 -2.32
N ASP A 98 -9.71 28.58 -2.09
CA ASP A 98 -9.19 29.05 -0.79
C ASP A 98 -9.39 30.59 -0.66
N GLU A 99 -8.93 31.13 0.46
CA GLU A 99 -9.00 32.57 0.76
C GLU A 99 -8.29 33.46 -0.30
N ASN A 100 -7.31 32.90 -1.00
CA ASN A 100 -6.55 33.56 -2.06
C ASN A 100 -7.13 33.31 -3.46
N GLY A 101 -8.26 32.60 -3.57
CA GLY A 101 -8.91 32.26 -4.84
C GLY A 101 -8.26 31.07 -5.59
N ALA A 102 -7.23 30.43 -5.02
CA ALA A 102 -6.60 29.28 -5.62
C ALA A 102 -7.47 28.02 -5.46
N ILE A 103 -7.49 27.17 -6.51
CA ILE A 103 -8.23 25.90 -6.46
C ILE A 103 -7.42 24.89 -5.65
N VAL A 104 -7.96 24.45 -4.51
CA VAL A 104 -7.37 23.47 -3.62
C VAL A 104 -8.30 22.27 -3.41
N GLY A 105 -7.72 21.14 -2.95
CA GLY A 105 -8.51 19.96 -2.61
C GLY A 105 -8.92 19.07 -3.79
N LYS A 106 -8.60 19.44 -5.05
CA LYS A 106 -8.88 18.61 -6.22
C LYS A 106 -8.00 17.36 -6.20
N ILE A 107 -8.65 16.20 -6.35
CA ILE A 107 -7.97 14.90 -6.37
C ILE A 107 -8.55 14.00 -7.48
N SER A 108 -7.85 12.89 -7.78
CA SER A 108 -8.31 11.93 -8.77
C SER A 108 -9.54 11.13 -8.28
N ASP A 109 -10.37 10.65 -9.22
CA ASP A 109 -11.52 9.79 -8.90
C ASP A 109 -11.12 8.53 -8.12
N THR A 110 -9.93 7.98 -8.40
CA THR A 110 -9.38 6.84 -7.66
C THR A 110 -9.17 7.19 -6.19
N THR A 111 -8.57 8.34 -5.90
CA THR A 111 -8.35 8.84 -4.54
C THR A 111 -9.67 9.19 -3.85
N ALA A 112 -10.57 9.89 -4.56
CA ALA A 112 -11.92 10.19 -4.05
C ALA A 112 -12.68 8.91 -3.68
N GLY A 113 -12.58 7.87 -4.52
CA GLY A 113 -13.16 6.56 -4.23
C GLY A 113 -12.56 5.90 -2.99
N ILE A 114 -11.26 6.05 -2.71
CA ILE A 114 -10.63 5.58 -1.48
C ILE A 114 -11.22 6.33 -0.28
N TYR A 115 -11.28 7.66 -0.34
CA TYR A 115 -11.76 8.51 0.75
C TYR A 115 -13.22 8.23 1.09
N LEU A 116 -14.09 8.12 0.08
CA LEU A 116 -15.49 7.77 0.28
C LEU A 116 -15.68 6.37 0.88
N ARG A 117 -14.80 5.40 0.56
CA ARG A 117 -14.82 4.07 1.20
C ARG A 117 -14.42 4.12 2.68
N CYS A 118 -13.43 4.96 3.04
CA CYS A 118 -13.08 5.19 4.44
C CYS A 118 -14.27 5.77 5.21
N CYS A 119 -14.88 6.82 4.67
CA CYS A 119 -16.07 7.44 5.26
C CYS A 119 -17.23 6.43 5.40
N ARG A 120 -17.48 5.62 4.37
CA ARG A 120 -18.51 4.57 4.42
C ARG A 120 -18.25 3.54 5.53
N ALA A 121 -16.99 3.19 5.76
CA ALA A 121 -16.65 2.26 6.84
C ALA A 121 -16.92 2.87 8.23
N VAL A 122 -16.61 4.16 8.42
CA VAL A 122 -16.97 4.89 9.64
C VAL A 122 -18.49 4.99 9.80
N TRP A 123 -19.21 5.30 8.71
CA TRP A 123 -20.67 5.30 8.71
C TRP A 123 -21.24 3.97 9.19
N ASN A 124 -20.80 2.87 8.60
CA ASN A 124 -21.26 1.53 8.97
C ASN A 124 -20.97 1.21 10.44
N ARG A 125 -19.83 1.67 10.97
CA ARG A 125 -19.53 1.54 12.40
C ARG A 125 -20.52 2.33 13.26
N CYS A 126 -20.81 3.59 12.90
CA CYS A 126 -21.80 4.39 13.63
C CYS A 126 -23.21 3.76 13.61
N VAL A 127 -23.59 3.10 12.51
CA VAL A 127 -24.84 2.34 12.44
C VAL A 127 -24.79 1.14 13.38
N HIS A 128 -23.70 0.37 13.34
CA HIS A 128 -23.53 -0.83 14.20
C HIS A 128 -23.52 -0.46 15.69
N GLU A 129 -22.90 0.65 16.07
CA GLU A 129 -22.86 1.14 17.46
C GLU A 129 -24.14 1.90 17.87
N GLY A 130 -25.10 2.05 16.95
CA GLY A 130 -26.42 2.59 17.25
C GLY A 130 -26.54 4.12 17.22
N TYR A 131 -25.50 4.84 16.75
CA TYR A 131 -25.53 6.31 16.63
C TYR A 131 -26.34 6.81 15.44
N LEU A 132 -26.56 5.97 14.42
CA LEU A 132 -27.30 6.29 13.17
C LEU A 132 -28.45 5.31 12.93
N LYS A 133 -29.36 5.13 13.91
CA LYS A 133 -30.40 4.10 13.85
C LYS A 133 -31.41 4.32 12.73
N ASP A 134 -31.85 5.56 12.52
CA ASP A 134 -32.95 5.89 11.60
C ASP A 134 -32.51 6.80 10.44
N VAL A 135 -31.22 6.81 10.16
CA VAL A 135 -30.66 7.65 9.08
C VAL A 135 -30.59 6.84 7.79
N PRO A 136 -31.19 7.30 6.67
CA PRO A 136 -31.10 6.61 5.38
C PRO A 136 -29.67 6.42 4.93
N TYR A 137 -29.34 5.22 4.43
CA TYR A 137 -27.99 4.91 3.94
C TYR A 137 -27.61 5.79 2.74
N PRO A 138 -26.54 6.59 2.82
CA PRO A 138 -26.29 7.63 1.83
C PRO A 138 -25.47 7.17 0.62
N PHE A 139 -24.92 5.96 0.62
CA PHE A 139 -24.03 5.49 -0.44
C PHE A 139 -24.70 4.53 -1.41
N SER A 140 -24.31 4.57 -2.68
CA SER A 140 -24.68 3.58 -3.67
C SER A 140 -23.48 3.14 -4.50
N ASN A 141 -23.51 1.91 -5.01
CA ASN A 141 -22.56 1.41 -6.01
C ASN A 141 -22.94 1.79 -7.44
N LYS A 142 -24.16 2.31 -7.62
CA LYS A 142 -24.72 2.79 -8.89
C LYS A 142 -25.02 4.28 -8.78
N LYS A 143 -25.22 4.95 -9.92
CA LYS A 143 -25.71 6.32 -9.93
C LYS A 143 -27.22 6.31 -9.66
N GLU A 144 -27.59 6.53 -8.40
CA GLU A 144 -28.98 6.62 -7.96
C GLU A 144 -29.25 8.04 -7.48
N LYS A 145 -30.46 8.56 -7.79
CA LYS A 145 -30.86 9.92 -7.38
C LYS A 145 -30.93 10.01 -5.86
N GLY A 146 -30.30 11.04 -5.29
CA GLY A 146 -30.27 11.26 -3.84
C GLY A 146 -29.23 10.45 -3.07
N LEU A 147 -28.46 9.58 -3.73
CA LEU A 147 -27.38 8.80 -3.11
C LEU A 147 -26.01 9.16 -3.68
N VAL A 148 -24.97 8.98 -2.87
CA VAL A 148 -23.59 9.25 -3.26
C VAL A 148 -22.96 8.01 -3.89
N SER A 149 -22.70 8.08 -5.18
CA SER A 149 -21.98 7.01 -5.87
C SER A 149 -20.48 7.08 -5.57
N ILE A 150 -19.89 5.95 -5.13
CA ILE A 150 -18.45 5.84 -4.89
C ILE A 150 -17.75 5.57 -6.23
N PRO A 151 -16.81 6.44 -6.67
CA PRO A 151 -16.08 6.22 -7.91
C PRO A 151 -15.28 4.91 -7.86
N LYS A 152 -15.33 4.18 -8.98
CA LYS A 152 -14.44 3.04 -9.20
C LYS A 152 -13.09 3.54 -9.73
N SER A 153 -12.02 2.86 -9.39
CA SER A 153 -10.72 3.13 -10.00
C SER A 153 -10.81 2.91 -11.51
N ALA A 154 -10.35 3.87 -12.29
CA ALA A 154 -10.24 3.70 -13.73
C ALA A 154 -9.28 2.54 -14.02
N LYS A 155 -9.68 1.61 -14.88
CA LYS A 155 -8.77 0.62 -15.45
C LYS A 155 -7.78 1.36 -16.35
N ARG A 156 -6.60 1.69 -15.84
CA ARG A 156 -5.53 2.28 -16.63
C ARG A 156 -4.66 1.17 -17.19
N LYS A 157 -4.25 1.30 -18.46
CA LYS A 157 -3.17 0.49 -19.00
C LYS A 157 -1.92 0.76 -18.15
N GLN A 158 -1.36 -0.29 -17.60
CA GLN A 158 -0.19 -0.16 -16.73
C GLN A 158 1.07 -0.04 -17.60
N ASN A 159 1.98 0.81 -17.16
CA ASN A 159 3.29 0.90 -17.80
C ASN A 159 4.18 -0.26 -17.36
N PHE A 160 4.98 -0.78 -18.28
CA PHE A 160 5.94 -1.84 -18.04
C PHE A 160 7.18 -1.64 -18.92
N LEU A 161 8.28 -2.27 -18.56
CA LEU A 161 9.46 -2.43 -19.40
C LEU A 161 9.42 -3.82 -20.05
N ASN A 162 9.64 -3.89 -21.35
CA ASN A 162 9.69 -5.17 -22.04
C ASN A 162 11.00 -5.92 -21.73
N VAL A 163 11.11 -7.20 -22.19
CA VAL A 163 12.28 -8.05 -21.90
C VAL A 163 13.57 -7.40 -22.38
N ASN A 164 13.61 -6.78 -23.56
CA ASN A 164 14.81 -6.15 -24.10
C ASN A 164 15.27 -4.96 -23.21
N GLN A 165 14.33 -4.10 -22.79
CA GLN A 165 14.64 -3.01 -21.88
C GLN A 165 15.15 -3.50 -20.52
N MET A 166 14.56 -4.58 -19.98
CA MET A 166 15.05 -5.19 -18.74
C MET A 166 16.44 -5.82 -18.94
N THR A 167 16.71 -6.39 -20.10
CA THR A 167 18.03 -6.93 -20.46
C THR A 167 19.09 -5.82 -20.61
N GLU A 168 18.74 -4.68 -21.21
CA GLU A 168 19.65 -3.51 -21.27
C GLU A 168 20.03 -3.00 -19.88
N LEU A 169 19.05 -2.91 -18.96
CA LEU A 169 19.30 -2.56 -17.55
C LEU A 169 20.20 -3.58 -16.85
N TYR A 170 19.97 -4.86 -17.09
CA TYR A 170 20.80 -5.94 -16.54
C TYR A 170 22.24 -5.89 -17.10
N ASN A 171 22.40 -5.70 -18.41
CA ASN A 171 23.71 -5.57 -19.04
C ASN A 171 24.48 -4.33 -18.55
N LEU A 172 23.78 -3.22 -18.30
CA LEU A 172 24.39 -2.05 -17.65
C LEU A 172 24.83 -2.37 -16.21
N PHE A 173 24.02 -3.09 -15.46
CA PHE A 173 24.37 -3.53 -14.10
C PHE A 173 25.64 -4.40 -14.10
N VAL A 174 25.73 -5.35 -15.02
CA VAL A 174 26.89 -6.26 -15.14
C VAL A 174 28.15 -5.47 -15.61
N SER A 175 28.01 -4.63 -16.62
CA SER A 175 29.15 -3.89 -17.19
C SER A 175 29.62 -2.71 -16.34
N LYS A 176 28.77 -2.20 -15.44
CA LYS A 176 29.03 -1.00 -14.59
C LYS A 176 29.43 0.24 -15.39
N LYS A 177 29.07 0.34 -16.66
CA LYS A 177 29.41 1.46 -17.55
C LYS A 177 28.49 2.65 -17.35
N TYR A 178 28.65 3.34 -16.23
CA TYR A 178 27.92 4.57 -15.91
C TYR A 178 28.56 5.81 -16.55
N PRO A 179 27.82 6.93 -16.68
CA PRO A 179 28.36 8.17 -17.23
C PRO A 179 29.56 8.71 -16.42
N GLU A 180 30.63 9.08 -17.10
CA GLU A 180 31.89 9.55 -16.49
C GLU A 180 31.73 10.81 -15.64
N HIS A 181 30.71 11.64 -15.93
CA HIS A 181 30.42 12.85 -15.14
C HIS A 181 29.77 12.59 -13.79
N TRP A 182 29.39 11.35 -13.50
CA TRP A 182 28.86 10.97 -12.18
C TRP A 182 30.00 10.79 -11.18
N SER A 183 29.80 11.28 -9.95
CA SER A 183 30.75 10.98 -8.88
C SER A 183 30.77 9.48 -8.55
N GLU A 184 31.89 8.98 -8.08
CA GLU A 184 32.03 7.57 -7.69
C GLU A 184 30.99 7.16 -6.64
N GLU A 185 30.76 8.02 -5.63
CA GLU A 185 29.74 7.79 -4.61
C GLU A 185 28.33 7.70 -5.22
N TYR A 186 28.01 8.55 -6.21
CA TYR A 186 26.73 8.49 -6.89
C TYR A 186 26.61 7.21 -7.74
N MET A 187 27.66 6.81 -8.45
CA MET A 187 27.69 5.57 -9.23
C MET A 187 27.44 4.34 -8.35
N GLN A 188 28.07 4.25 -7.19
CA GLN A 188 27.85 3.17 -6.23
C GLN A 188 26.38 3.10 -5.76
N ARG A 189 25.78 4.25 -5.39
CA ARG A 189 24.37 4.33 -5.01
C ARG A 189 23.42 4.00 -6.16
N ALA A 190 23.75 4.44 -7.37
CA ALA A 190 22.97 4.16 -8.57
C ALA A 190 23.04 2.66 -8.92
N HIS A 191 24.21 2.05 -8.82
CA HIS A 191 24.42 0.62 -9.02
C HIS A 191 23.60 -0.22 -8.03
N TYR A 192 23.68 0.09 -6.73
CA TYR A 192 22.87 -0.58 -5.71
C TYR A 192 21.38 -0.43 -6.00
N SER A 193 20.91 0.76 -6.38
CA SER A 193 19.50 1.01 -6.71
C SER A 193 19.06 0.26 -7.96
N LEU A 194 19.92 0.16 -8.98
CA LEU A 194 19.65 -0.64 -10.17
C LEU A 194 19.55 -2.13 -9.82
N GLY A 195 20.45 -2.63 -8.97
CA GLY A 195 20.39 -4.00 -8.48
C GLY A 195 19.10 -4.30 -7.72
N LEU A 196 18.64 -3.40 -6.84
CA LEU A 196 17.35 -3.54 -6.14
C LEU A 196 16.16 -3.51 -7.11
N PHE A 197 16.19 -2.67 -8.14
CA PHE A 197 15.14 -2.61 -9.16
C PHE A 197 15.06 -3.91 -9.96
N LEU A 198 16.20 -4.44 -10.40
CA LEU A 198 16.28 -5.71 -11.10
C LEU A 198 15.90 -6.88 -10.18
N ALA A 199 16.32 -6.86 -8.92
CA ALA A 199 15.88 -7.85 -7.93
C ALA A 199 14.36 -7.82 -7.75
N GLN A 200 13.72 -6.64 -7.72
CA GLN A 200 12.25 -6.57 -7.68
C GLN A 200 11.60 -7.25 -8.87
N TYR A 201 12.16 -7.09 -10.05
CA TYR A 201 11.66 -7.75 -11.27
C TYR A 201 11.85 -9.26 -11.24
N LEU A 202 13.08 -9.72 -10.95
CA LEU A 202 13.45 -11.13 -10.98
C LEU A 202 12.93 -11.93 -9.77
N CYS A 203 12.60 -11.26 -8.68
CA CYS A 203 11.90 -11.85 -7.54
C CYS A 203 10.38 -11.76 -7.69
N ASN A 204 9.84 -12.26 -8.80
CA ASN A 204 8.42 -12.37 -9.08
C ASN A 204 7.65 -11.04 -8.96
N GLY A 205 8.31 -9.93 -9.24
CA GLY A 205 7.72 -8.60 -9.13
C GLY A 205 7.33 -8.22 -7.71
N PHE A 206 8.08 -8.65 -6.70
CA PHE A 206 7.83 -8.28 -5.31
C PHE A 206 8.00 -6.75 -5.10
N ASN A 207 7.39 -6.22 -4.06
CA ASN A 207 7.51 -4.79 -3.78
C ASN A 207 8.66 -4.51 -2.79
N MET A 208 9.05 -3.23 -2.64
CA MET A 208 10.13 -2.82 -1.75
C MET A 208 9.90 -3.23 -0.29
N ALA A 209 8.63 -3.32 0.15
CA ALA A 209 8.31 -3.75 1.51
C ALA A 209 8.54 -5.27 1.72
N ASP A 210 8.35 -6.06 0.68
CA ASP A 210 8.67 -7.48 0.69
C ASP A 210 10.20 -7.67 0.58
N ALA A 211 10.90 -6.88 -0.26
CA ALA A 211 12.36 -6.87 -0.38
C ALA A 211 13.03 -6.58 0.97
N GLY A 212 12.59 -5.54 1.68
CA GLY A 212 13.16 -5.18 2.98
C GLY A 212 12.93 -6.22 4.08
N ARG A 213 11.97 -7.14 3.90
CA ARG A 213 11.67 -8.21 4.87
C ARG A 213 12.12 -9.59 4.42
N LEU A 214 12.70 -9.69 3.23
CA LEU A 214 13.23 -10.95 2.72
C LEU A 214 14.40 -11.42 3.58
N THR A 215 14.36 -12.67 4.03
CA THR A 215 15.39 -13.26 4.87
C THR A 215 15.96 -14.55 4.26
N TYR A 216 17.16 -14.89 4.67
CA TYR A 216 17.78 -16.19 4.42
C TYR A 216 17.20 -17.23 5.39
N ASN A 217 15.92 -17.55 5.22
CA ASN A 217 15.20 -18.48 6.09
C ASN A 217 15.55 -19.96 5.85
N SER A 218 14.91 -20.86 6.59
CA SER A 218 15.17 -22.30 6.49
C SER A 218 14.97 -22.86 5.08
N TYR A 219 13.99 -22.36 4.32
CA TYR A 219 13.71 -22.82 2.96
C TYR A 219 14.85 -22.51 1.99
N TYR A 220 15.50 -21.34 2.11
CA TYR A 220 16.70 -21.01 1.35
C TYR A 220 17.79 -22.08 1.52
N TYR A 221 18.05 -22.52 2.76
CA TYR A 221 19.06 -23.54 3.03
C TYR A 221 18.62 -24.93 2.61
N GLN A 222 17.34 -25.29 2.77
CA GLN A 222 16.78 -26.57 2.30
C GLN A 222 16.89 -26.73 0.79
N THR A 223 16.80 -25.64 0.04
CA THR A 223 16.97 -25.64 -1.41
C THR A 223 18.41 -25.41 -1.86
N ASN A 224 19.38 -25.47 -0.95
CA ASN A 224 20.79 -25.15 -1.22
C ASN A 224 20.96 -23.79 -1.93
N GLY A 225 20.24 -22.77 -1.49
CA GLY A 225 20.30 -21.43 -2.02
C GLY A 225 19.60 -21.25 -3.38
N LYS A 226 18.78 -22.21 -3.82
CA LYS A 226 18.12 -22.14 -5.14
C LYS A 226 16.82 -21.37 -5.14
N ALA A 227 16.21 -21.10 -3.97
CA ALA A 227 14.96 -20.35 -3.91
C ALA A 227 14.80 -19.62 -2.58
N PHE A 228 14.05 -18.51 -2.62
CA PHE A 228 13.47 -17.88 -1.45
C PHE A 228 12.02 -18.30 -1.29
N ARG A 229 11.52 -18.26 -0.05
CA ARG A 229 10.12 -18.47 0.31
C ARG A 229 9.71 -17.43 1.36
N PHE A 230 8.66 -16.69 1.11
CA PHE A 230 8.21 -15.65 2.03
C PHE A 230 6.70 -15.38 1.90
N ASN A 231 6.10 -14.83 2.95
CA ASN A 231 4.72 -14.36 2.93
C ASN A 231 4.67 -12.88 2.55
N ARG A 232 3.84 -12.52 1.57
CA ARG A 232 3.67 -11.13 1.16
C ARG A 232 3.05 -10.28 2.27
N LYS A 233 3.71 -9.18 2.63
CA LYS A 233 3.22 -8.25 3.67
C LYS A 233 1.81 -7.73 3.41
N LYS A 234 1.48 -7.42 2.14
CA LYS A 234 0.19 -6.81 1.77
C LYS A 234 -1.01 -7.74 1.94
N THR A 235 -0.83 -9.03 1.76
CA THR A 235 -1.93 -10.01 1.67
C THR A 235 -1.94 -11.03 2.81
N SER A 236 -0.86 -11.14 3.58
CA SER A 236 -0.69 -12.11 4.67
C SER A 236 -1.81 -12.13 5.73
N ARG A 237 -2.61 -11.06 5.83
CA ARG A 237 -3.72 -10.96 6.79
C ARG A 237 -5.08 -11.34 6.23
N ARG A 238 -5.21 -11.50 4.92
CA ARG A 238 -6.51 -11.77 4.27
C ARG A 238 -6.78 -13.26 4.07
N SER A 239 -5.75 -14.06 4.15
CA SER A 239 -5.80 -15.50 3.98
C SER A 239 -5.28 -16.16 5.25
N ALA A 240 -6.00 -17.15 5.77
CA ALA A 240 -5.56 -17.93 6.93
C ALA A 240 -4.22 -18.63 6.67
N ASP A 241 -3.97 -19.00 5.41
CA ASP A 241 -2.76 -19.70 4.97
C ASP A 241 -1.64 -18.76 4.45
N GLY A 242 -1.86 -17.43 4.51
CA GLY A 242 -0.92 -16.44 3.98
C GLY A 242 -0.86 -16.44 2.44
N SER A 243 -0.30 -15.38 1.85
CA SER A 243 0.05 -15.36 0.42
C SER A 243 1.52 -15.73 0.31
N GLU A 244 1.81 -17.00 0.42
CA GLU A 244 3.17 -17.51 0.31
C GLU A 244 3.66 -17.41 -1.15
N VAL A 245 4.90 -17.00 -1.32
CA VAL A 245 5.55 -16.83 -2.62
C VAL A 245 6.88 -17.57 -2.60
N ILE A 246 7.11 -18.40 -3.62
CA ILE A 246 8.39 -19.03 -3.88
C ILE A 246 9.05 -18.29 -5.05
N VAL A 247 10.29 -17.85 -4.85
CA VAL A 247 11.10 -17.15 -5.86
C VAL A 247 12.28 -18.02 -6.24
N PRO A 248 12.32 -18.55 -7.48
CA PRO A 248 13.48 -19.28 -7.97
C PRO A 248 14.65 -18.33 -8.19
N ILE A 249 15.85 -18.68 -7.70
CA ILE A 249 17.06 -17.88 -7.87
C ILE A 249 17.77 -18.33 -9.16
N ILE A 250 17.33 -17.74 -10.26
CA ILE A 250 17.95 -17.94 -11.58
C ILE A 250 19.34 -17.28 -11.64
N PRO A 251 20.25 -17.68 -12.56
CA PRO A 251 21.62 -17.17 -12.60
C PRO A 251 21.75 -15.63 -12.60
N PRO A 252 20.92 -14.86 -13.37
CA PRO A 252 20.97 -13.39 -13.32
C PRO A 252 20.61 -12.83 -11.93
N LEU A 253 19.63 -13.41 -11.26
CA LEU A 253 19.29 -13.00 -9.90
C LEU A 253 20.41 -13.36 -8.91
N ARG A 254 21.05 -14.52 -9.06
CA ARG A 254 22.20 -14.90 -8.26
C ARG A 254 23.32 -13.86 -8.37
N TYR A 255 23.66 -13.46 -9.60
CA TYR A 255 24.68 -12.44 -9.83
C TYR A 255 24.35 -11.11 -9.13
N ILE A 256 23.08 -10.67 -9.18
CA ILE A 256 22.65 -9.46 -8.48
C ILE A 256 22.78 -9.61 -6.97
N LEU A 257 22.36 -10.76 -6.41
CA LEU A 257 22.46 -11.03 -4.98
C LEU A 257 23.92 -11.04 -4.51
N ASP A 258 24.82 -11.65 -5.28
CA ASP A 258 26.24 -11.70 -4.94
C ASP A 258 26.90 -10.30 -4.93
N GLU A 259 26.35 -9.34 -5.72
CA GLU A 259 26.86 -7.97 -5.79
C GLU A 259 26.28 -7.03 -4.71
N ILE A 260 24.99 -7.16 -4.37
CA ILE A 260 24.30 -6.14 -3.54
C ILE A 260 23.64 -6.68 -2.27
N ALA A 261 23.49 -8.00 -2.11
CA ALA A 261 22.86 -8.57 -0.92
C ALA A 261 23.87 -8.78 0.21
N ALA A 262 23.38 -8.82 1.44
CA ALA A 262 24.19 -9.23 2.56
C ALA A 262 24.61 -10.72 2.43
N PRO A 263 25.75 -11.11 2.97
CA PRO A 263 26.18 -12.51 2.99
C PRO A 263 25.09 -13.40 3.62
N PRO A 264 24.85 -14.61 3.07
CA PRO A 264 23.80 -15.49 3.57
C PRO A 264 24.11 -15.96 4.99
N THR A 265 23.42 -15.37 5.96
CA THR A 265 23.41 -15.78 7.35
C THR A 265 21.99 -16.19 7.72
N ARG A 266 21.81 -17.28 8.46
CA ARG A 266 20.49 -17.80 8.80
C ARG A 266 19.64 -16.75 9.48
N ASP A 267 18.42 -16.59 8.97
CA ASP A 267 17.40 -15.65 9.43
C ASP A 267 17.76 -14.16 9.34
N SER A 268 18.94 -13.82 8.75
CA SER A 268 19.28 -12.42 8.46
C SER A 268 18.55 -11.89 7.23
N PHE A 269 18.39 -10.56 7.18
CA PHE A 269 17.81 -9.89 6.01
C PHE A 269 18.76 -9.99 4.81
N VAL A 270 18.16 -10.20 3.63
CA VAL A 270 18.89 -10.19 2.35
C VAL A 270 19.35 -8.79 1.99
N PHE A 271 18.50 -7.78 2.24
CA PHE A 271 18.76 -6.36 1.96
C PHE A 271 18.58 -5.51 3.22
N PRO A 272 19.50 -5.60 4.22
CA PRO A 272 19.36 -4.92 5.50
C PRO A 272 19.30 -3.40 5.39
N ASP A 273 19.95 -2.81 4.37
CA ASP A 273 20.03 -1.38 4.15
C ASP A 273 18.67 -0.73 3.82
N ILE A 274 17.68 -1.51 3.39
CA ILE A 274 16.33 -1.01 3.16
C ILE A 274 15.68 -0.60 4.48
N LEU A 275 15.80 -1.42 5.52
CA LEU A 275 15.15 -1.19 6.82
C LEU A 275 16.05 -0.51 7.84
N LYS A 276 17.38 -0.52 7.64
CA LYS A 276 18.37 0.18 8.51
C LYS A 276 18.21 -0.13 10.00
N GLY A 277 17.89 -1.38 10.33
CA GLY A 277 17.68 -1.79 11.71
C GLY A 277 16.38 -1.28 12.36
N ALA A 278 15.40 -0.83 11.58
CA ALA A 278 14.13 -0.35 12.11
C ALA A 278 13.40 -1.41 12.95
N GLU A 279 13.10 -1.08 14.20
CA GLU A 279 12.40 -1.97 15.13
C GLU A 279 10.88 -1.89 14.98
N THR A 280 10.33 -0.69 14.74
CA THR A 280 8.88 -0.48 14.64
C THR A 280 8.37 -0.58 13.20
N GLU A 281 7.13 -1.00 13.01
CA GLU A 281 6.48 -1.06 11.70
C GLU A 281 6.35 0.33 11.03
N GLU A 282 6.21 1.38 11.82
CA GLU A 282 6.19 2.76 11.32
C GLU A 282 7.54 3.16 10.72
N LEU A 283 8.64 2.89 11.40
CA LEU A 283 10.00 3.16 10.90
C LEU A 283 10.33 2.27 9.69
N ARG A 284 9.98 0.98 9.74
CA ARG A 284 10.14 0.07 8.60
C ARG A 284 9.42 0.59 7.36
N ARG A 285 8.19 1.10 7.54
CA ARG A 285 7.44 1.70 6.45
C ARG A 285 8.11 2.97 5.94
N LYS A 286 8.51 3.88 6.82
CA LYS A 286 9.19 5.14 6.47
C LYS A 286 10.45 4.87 5.63
N TYR A 287 11.32 3.97 6.08
CA TYR A 287 12.54 3.64 5.36
C TYR A 287 12.27 2.92 4.04
N THR A 288 11.30 2.00 4.01
CA THR A 288 10.87 1.35 2.76
C THR A 288 10.37 2.35 1.72
N MET A 289 9.57 3.34 2.14
CA MET A 289 9.07 4.38 1.24
C MET A 289 10.21 5.28 0.73
N GLN A 290 11.13 5.65 1.61
CA GLN A 290 12.30 6.45 1.26
C GLN A 290 13.18 5.70 0.25
N GLU A 291 13.48 4.42 0.49
CA GLU A 291 14.31 3.64 -0.42
C GLU A 291 13.61 3.38 -1.76
N ASN A 292 12.31 3.13 -1.74
CA ASN A 292 11.54 3.02 -2.99
C ASN A 292 11.57 4.32 -3.83
N SER A 293 11.56 5.50 -3.20
CA SER A 293 11.75 6.78 -3.89
C SER A 293 13.18 6.93 -4.43
N ASN A 294 14.18 6.62 -3.62
CA ASN A 294 15.59 6.68 -4.02
C ASN A 294 15.87 5.79 -5.24
N VAL A 295 15.40 4.55 -5.19
CA VAL A 295 15.54 3.59 -6.30
C VAL A 295 14.86 4.12 -7.55
N LYS A 296 13.61 4.59 -7.44
CA LYS A 296 12.89 5.18 -8.57
C LYS A 296 13.67 6.32 -9.22
N ASP A 297 14.10 7.31 -8.43
CA ASP A 297 14.74 8.52 -8.96
C ASP A 297 16.10 8.20 -9.61
N ARG A 298 16.88 7.29 -9.02
CA ARG A 298 18.16 6.84 -9.58
C ARG A 298 17.98 6.01 -10.84
N VAL A 299 17.00 5.09 -10.88
CA VAL A 299 16.73 4.28 -12.07
C VAL A 299 16.22 5.15 -13.22
N ILE A 300 15.37 6.13 -12.97
CA ILE A 300 14.96 7.10 -14.00
C ILE A 300 16.19 7.82 -14.57
N LYS A 301 17.09 8.28 -13.73
CA LYS A 301 18.32 8.93 -14.17
C LYS A 301 19.23 7.99 -14.95
N ILE A 302 19.35 6.73 -14.54
CA ILE A 302 20.05 5.68 -15.29
C ILE A 302 19.46 5.52 -16.69
N CYS A 303 18.13 5.37 -16.80
CA CYS A 303 17.45 5.24 -18.08
C CYS A 303 17.74 6.43 -19.02
N HIS A 304 17.72 7.64 -18.49
CA HIS A 304 17.86 8.86 -19.30
C HIS A 304 19.31 9.21 -19.62
N GLU A 305 20.25 9.02 -18.70
CA GLU A 305 21.63 9.50 -18.86
C GLU A 305 22.61 8.39 -19.25
N ALA A 306 22.39 7.14 -18.78
CA ALA A 306 23.28 6.02 -19.12
C ALA A 306 22.80 5.25 -20.35
N LEU A 307 21.48 5.08 -20.51
CA LEU A 307 20.89 4.33 -21.63
C LEU A 307 20.29 5.24 -22.73
N ASN A 308 20.24 6.54 -22.52
CA ASN A 308 19.66 7.53 -23.45
C ASN A 308 18.21 7.22 -23.86
N TRP A 309 17.42 6.66 -22.94
CA TRP A 309 16.01 6.40 -23.17
C TRP A 309 15.19 7.68 -23.19
N ASP A 310 14.02 7.63 -23.85
CA ASP A 310 13.08 8.74 -23.88
C ASP A 310 12.65 9.18 -22.47
N LYS A 311 12.59 10.50 -22.25
CA LYS A 311 12.27 11.11 -20.94
C LYS A 311 10.87 10.77 -20.42
N SER A 312 9.97 10.26 -21.26
CA SER A 312 8.66 9.76 -20.83
C SER A 312 8.74 8.41 -20.11
N ILE A 313 9.86 7.68 -20.26
CA ILE A 313 10.09 6.40 -19.57
C ILE A 313 10.60 6.67 -18.17
N CYS A 314 9.71 6.60 -17.19
CA CYS A 314 9.99 6.86 -15.79
C CYS A 314 9.66 5.63 -14.92
N PRO A 315 10.50 4.57 -14.92
CA PRO A 315 10.22 3.33 -14.23
C PRO A 315 10.11 3.52 -12.71
N SER A 316 9.28 2.68 -12.10
CA SER A 316 9.13 2.62 -10.65
C SER A 316 8.98 1.16 -10.20
N GLY A 317 9.06 0.88 -8.90
CA GLY A 317 8.89 -0.48 -8.38
C GLY A 317 7.57 -1.15 -8.80
N THR A 318 6.51 -0.38 -9.08
CA THR A 318 5.26 -0.91 -9.64
C THR A 318 5.46 -1.43 -11.07
N TRP A 319 6.31 -0.77 -11.88
CA TRP A 319 6.63 -1.24 -13.22
C TRP A 319 7.33 -2.60 -13.19
N CYS A 320 8.21 -2.88 -12.21
CA CYS A 320 8.84 -4.20 -12.05
C CYS A 320 7.80 -5.31 -11.98
N ARG A 321 6.76 -5.10 -11.18
CA ARG A 321 5.67 -6.07 -11.02
C ARG A 321 4.84 -6.26 -12.30
N HIS A 322 4.55 -5.15 -13.00
CA HIS A 322 3.84 -5.22 -14.28
C HIS A 322 4.71 -5.83 -15.39
N SER A 323 6.01 -5.51 -15.40
CA SER A 323 6.97 -6.12 -16.32
C SER A 323 7.08 -7.61 -16.10
N PHE A 324 7.19 -8.09 -14.87
CA PHE A 324 7.22 -9.52 -14.56
C PHE A 324 6.00 -10.24 -15.15
N ALA A 325 4.80 -9.79 -14.81
CA ALA A 325 3.58 -10.43 -15.29
C ALA A 325 3.43 -10.36 -16.82
N THR A 326 3.65 -9.17 -17.40
CA THR A 326 3.46 -8.95 -18.83
C THR A 326 4.50 -9.69 -19.67
N ASN A 327 5.76 -9.69 -19.25
CA ASN A 327 6.83 -10.34 -19.99
C ASN A 327 6.68 -11.87 -19.99
N LEU A 328 6.32 -12.48 -18.85
CA LEU A 328 6.02 -13.90 -18.78
C LEU A 328 4.78 -14.26 -19.60
N HIS A 329 3.73 -13.47 -19.52
CA HIS A 329 2.53 -13.68 -20.35
C HIS A 329 2.87 -13.63 -21.85
N ASN A 330 3.63 -12.62 -22.27
CA ASN A 330 4.06 -12.48 -23.68
C ASN A 330 5.01 -13.61 -24.13
N ALA A 331 5.74 -14.22 -23.19
CA ALA A 331 6.57 -15.41 -23.44
C ALA A 331 5.78 -16.74 -23.42
N GLY A 332 4.42 -16.68 -23.35
CA GLY A 332 3.54 -17.84 -23.36
C GLY A 332 3.56 -18.66 -22.07
N VAL A 333 3.91 -18.04 -20.95
CA VAL A 333 3.84 -18.69 -19.63
C VAL A 333 2.40 -18.67 -19.13
N ASP A 334 2.00 -19.77 -18.52
CA ASP A 334 0.65 -19.97 -17.99
C ASP A 334 0.25 -18.89 -16.96
N MET A 335 -1.01 -18.45 -17.03
CA MET A 335 -1.54 -17.40 -16.16
C MET A 335 -1.66 -17.84 -14.71
N ASP A 336 -1.91 -19.15 -14.46
CA ASP A 336 -2.01 -19.68 -13.11
C ASP A 336 -0.62 -19.66 -12.44
N TYR A 337 0.44 -20.01 -13.20
CA TYR A 337 1.82 -19.84 -12.74
C TYR A 337 2.13 -18.38 -12.39
N ILE A 338 1.79 -17.43 -13.27
CA ILE A 338 2.04 -16.01 -13.03
C ILE A 338 1.29 -15.53 -11.78
N SER A 339 0.03 -15.94 -11.63
CA SER A 339 -0.81 -15.61 -10.48
C SER A 339 -0.24 -16.14 -9.16
N GLU A 340 0.14 -17.42 -9.14
CA GLU A 340 0.78 -18.09 -7.99
C GLU A 340 2.10 -17.40 -7.63
N SER A 341 2.99 -17.23 -8.62
CA SER A 341 4.30 -16.58 -8.43
C SER A 341 4.17 -15.16 -7.87
N MET A 342 3.09 -14.45 -8.18
CA MET A 342 2.81 -13.12 -7.65
C MET A 342 2.09 -13.13 -6.30
N GLY A 343 1.74 -14.29 -5.75
CA GLY A 343 0.99 -14.44 -4.51
C GLY A 343 -0.39 -13.80 -4.59
N HIS A 344 -1.10 -14.01 -5.71
CA HIS A 344 -2.50 -13.66 -5.85
C HIS A 344 -3.36 -14.86 -5.45
N SER A 345 -4.34 -14.63 -4.55
CA SER A 345 -5.39 -15.61 -4.32
C SER A 345 -6.41 -15.53 -5.46
N THR A 346 -6.59 -16.59 -6.20
CA THR A 346 -7.63 -16.71 -7.22
C THR A 346 -8.90 -17.22 -6.55
N SER A 347 -9.92 -16.35 -6.44
CA SER A 347 -11.22 -16.69 -5.83
C SER A 347 -11.98 -17.77 -6.61
N ASP A 348 -11.73 -17.90 -7.91
CA ASP A 348 -12.49 -18.78 -8.79
C ASP A 348 -12.03 -20.25 -8.72
N HIS A 349 -10.84 -20.53 -8.19
CA HIS A 349 -10.27 -21.88 -8.05
C HIS A 349 -9.86 -22.23 -6.61
N ALA A 350 -10.30 -21.43 -5.61
CA ALA A 350 -9.85 -21.55 -4.23
C ALA A 350 -10.00 -22.98 -3.64
N ILE A 351 -11.05 -23.71 -4.02
CA ILE A 351 -11.28 -25.08 -3.53
C ILE A 351 -10.30 -26.07 -4.19
N THR A 352 -10.01 -25.89 -5.49
CA THR A 352 -9.09 -26.78 -6.20
C THR A 352 -7.63 -26.50 -5.81
N GLN A 353 -7.26 -25.25 -5.53
CA GLN A 353 -5.90 -24.86 -5.10
C GLN A 353 -5.49 -25.51 -3.78
N ILE A 354 -6.41 -25.87 -2.90
CA ILE A 354 -6.11 -26.58 -1.64
C ILE A 354 -5.48 -27.95 -1.91
N TYR A 355 -5.74 -28.54 -3.08
CA TYR A 355 -5.29 -29.88 -3.48
C TYR A 355 -4.10 -29.86 -4.44
N ILE A 356 -3.68 -28.67 -4.91
CA ILE A 356 -2.59 -28.53 -5.87
C ILE A 356 -1.37 -27.96 -5.15
N GLU A 357 -0.24 -28.66 -5.23
CA GLU A 357 1.04 -28.15 -4.76
C GLU A 357 1.56 -27.02 -5.63
N TYR A 358 2.50 -26.22 -5.08
CA TYR A 358 3.20 -25.20 -5.85
C TYR A 358 3.88 -25.80 -7.08
N TYR A 359 4.02 -25.00 -8.14
CA TYR A 359 4.80 -25.43 -9.29
C TYR A 359 6.19 -25.91 -8.87
N PRO A 360 6.68 -27.05 -9.39
CA PRO A 360 8.02 -27.56 -9.11
C PRO A 360 9.10 -26.51 -9.38
N LEU A 361 10.17 -26.50 -8.60
CA LEU A 361 11.20 -25.47 -8.67
C LEU A 361 11.91 -25.41 -10.02
N ASP A 362 12.09 -26.54 -10.69
CA ASP A 362 12.64 -26.62 -12.06
C ASP A 362 11.74 -25.92 -13.10
N ILE A 363 10.43 -26.10 -13.01
CA ILE A 363 9.46 -25.39 -13.85
C ILE A 363 9.49 -23.87 -13.54
N GLN A 364 9.58 -23.49 -12.27
CA GLN A 364 9.72 -22.08 -11.87
C GLN A 364 11.02 -21.48 -12.43
N MET A 365 12.14 -22.20 -12.35
CA MET A 365 13.43 -21.80 -12.95
C MET A 365 13.31 -21.61 -14.46
N GLN A 366 12.71 -22.57 -15.17
CA GLN A 366 12.50 -22.51 -16.61
C GLN A 366 11.61 -21.32 -17.02
N ASN A 367 10.52 -21.08 -16.32
CA ASN A 367 9.65 -19.96 -16.61
C ASN A 367 10.34 -18.62 -16.35
N ASN A 368 11.02 -18.47 -15.22
CA ASN A 368 11.68 -17.22 -14.88
C ASN A 368 12.93 -16.94 -15.71
N SER A 369 13.54 -17.96 -16.36
CA SER A 369 14.66 -17.72 -17.29
C SER A 369 14.24 -16.88 -18.52
N LYS A 370 12.95 -16.86 -18.86
CA LYS A 370 12.39 -16.03 -19.94
C LYS A 370 12.29 -14.53 -19.64
N LEU A 371 12.62 -14.13 -18.41
CA LEU A 371 12.55 -12.71 -17.97
C LEU A 371 13.65 -11.83 -18.57
N LEU A 372 14.75 -12.42 -19.05
CA LEU A 372 15.85 -11.72 -19.70
C LEU A 372 16.28 -12.48 -20.97
N ASN A 373 16.69 -11.75 -21.99
CA ASN A 373 17.30 -12.28 -23.21
C ASN A 373 18.83 -12.29 -23.03
N LEU A 374 19.35 -13.29 -22.38
CA LEU A 374 20.80 -13.48 -22.21
C LEU A 374 21.20 -14.59 -23.19
N GLU A 375 21.87 -14.21 -24.27
CA GLU A 375 22.52 -15.14 -25.22
C GLU A 375 23.82 -15.71 -24.63
#